data_3d7284d645e2b6ffa4fec9def1c2d308
#
_entry.id   3d7284d645e2b6ffa4fec9def1c2d308
#
_cell.length_a   1.000
_cell.length_b   1.000
_cell.length_c   1.000
_cell.angle_alpha   90.00
_cell.angle_beta   90.00
_cell.angle_gamma   90.00
#
_symmetry.space_group_name_H-M   'P 1'
#
loop_
_entity.id
_entity.type
_entity.pdbx_description
1 polymer ?
#
loop_
_entity_poly.entity_id
_entity_poly.type
_entity_poly.pdbx_seq_one_letter_code
_entity_poly.pdbx_strand_id
1 'polypeptide(L)'
;MASTPYAELHCHTNFSFLDGASAPDDLVERAVELGLTGLAVTDHAGLYGAVRFVSAAQAVGLHPVVGVEIELLDPAVADPDRVVIAPRRPRRRGRATVVTEGGGLAPATALGPSDGL
;
A
#
# COMPACT_ATOMS: atom_id res chain seq x y z
N MET A 1 17.98 23.30 15.12
CA MET A 1 18.00 21.84 15.34
C MET A 1 17.70 21.17 14.01
N ALA A 2 18.51 20.22 13.60
CA ALA A 2 18.20 19.42 12.44
C ALA A 2 16.99 18.52 12.78
N SER A 3 15.92 18.61 11.98
CA SER A 3 14.79 17.68 12.13
C SER A 3 15.23 16.30 11.67
N THR A 4 14.79 15.26 12.38
CA THR A 4 15.01 13.89 11.95
C THR A 4 14.28 13.64 10.62
N PRO A 5 14.97 13.10 9.60
CA PRO A 5 14.31 12.74 8.36
C PRO A 5 13.19 11.72 8.62
N TYR A 6 12.03 11.93 7.99
CA TYR A 6 10.88 11.04 8.14
C TYR A 6 10.30 10.68 6.78
N ALA A 7 9.93 9.42 6.62
CA ALA A 7 9.19 8.90 5.49
C ALA A 7 7.92 8.19 5.96
N GLU A 8 6.79 8.47 5.32
CA GLU A 8 5.56 7.73 5.58
C GLU A 8 5.52 6.48 4.70
N LEU A 9 5.40 5.32 5.33
CA LEU A 9 5.46 4.03 4.65
C LEU A 9 4.11 3.31 4.54
N HIS A 10 3.03 3.92 4.98
CA HIS A 10 1.69 3.34 4.92
C HIS A 10 0.64 4.41 4.66
N CYS A 11 0.29 4.61 3.41
CA CYS A 11 -0.67 5.62 2.99
C CYS A 11 -1.62 5.07 1.92
N HIS A 12 -2.90 5.42 2.03
CA HIS A 12 -3.92 5.04 1.05
C HIS A 12 -4.36 6.26 0.24
N THR A 13 -4.52 6.05 -1.06
CA THR A 13 -5.12 7.04 -1.96
C THR A 13 -6.63 6.84 -2.06
N ASN A 14 -7.30 7.69 -2.84
CA ASN A 14 -8.71 7.54 -3.17
C ASN A 14 -9.02 6.28 -4.01
N PHE A 15 -8.01 5.56 -4.49
CA PHE A 15 -8.18 4.25 -5.11
C PHE A 15 -8.44 3.14 -4.07
N SER A 16 -8.14 3.38 -2.80
CA SER A 16 -8.62 2.56 -1.68
C SER A 16 -10.01 2.99 -1.29
N PHE A 17 -11.02 2.54 -2.04
CA PHE A 17 -12.41 2.99 -1.92
C PHE A 17 -12.94 2.84 -0.49
N LEU A 18 -13.58 3.88 0.02
CA LEU A 18 -14.09 4.01 1.40
C LEU A 18 -13.02 4.02 2.52
N ASP A 19 -11.74 4.07 2.17
CA ASP A 19 -10.64 4.13 3.15
C ASP A 19 -9.74 5.36 2.91
N GLY A 20 -9.39 5.65 1.67
CA GLY A 20 -8.64 6.85 1.28
C GLY A 20 -9.54 7.86 0.56
N ALA A 21 -9.27 9.14 0.74
CA ALA A 21 -10.03 10.23 0.13
C ALA A 21 -9.20 11.11 -0.80
N SER A 22 -7.89 11.20 -0.59
CA SER A 22 -7.00 12.09 -1.32
C SER A 22 -6.49 11.46 -2.61
N ALA A 23 -6.40 12.26 -3.67
CA ALA A 23 -5.76 11.80 -4.90
C ALA A 23 -4.24 11.62 -4.70
N PRO A 24 -3.57 10.78 -5.51
CA PRO A 24 -2.13 10.59 -5.42
C PRO A 24 -1.33 11.90 -5.47
N ASP A 25 -1.75 12.84 -6.33
CA ASP A 25 -1.07 14.13 -6.48
C ASP A 25 -1.18 14.98 -5.22
N ASP A 26 -2.36 15.02 -4.60
CA ASP A 26 -2.61 15.78 -3.36
C ASP A 26 -1.75 15.24 -2.20
N LEU A 27 -1.58 13.92 -2.13
CA LEU A 27 -0.73 13.28 -1.13
C LEU A 27 0.74 13.63 -1.32
N VAL A 28 1.22 13.67 -2.57
CA VAL A 28 2.58 14.07 -2.90
C VAL A 28 2.82 15.54 -2.52
N GLU A 29 1.91 16.44 -2.88
CA GLU A 29 1.99 17.85 -2.52
C GLU A 29 2.06 18.02 -1.00
N ARG A 30 1.19 17.34 -0.28
CA ARG A 30 1.17 17.38 1.19
C ARG A 30 2.44 16.81 1.81
N ALA A 31 3.00 15.75 1.25
CA ALA A 31 4.26 15.17 1.72
C ALA A 31 5.43 16.15 1.59
N VAL A 32 5.48 16.89 0.48
CA VAL A 32 6.49 17.95 0.26
C VAL A 32 6.31 19.09 1.25
N GLU A 33 5.08 19.55 1.47
CA GLU A 33 4.79 20.61 2.45
C GLU A 33 5.23 20.22 3.87
N LEU A 34 5.05 18.94 4.23
CA LEU A 34 5.47 18.41 5.52
C LEU A 34 6.97 18.11 5.62
N GLY A 35 7.72 18.26 4.52
CA GLY A 35 9.14 17.96 4.48
C GLY A 35 9.48 16.49 4.60
N LEU A 36 8.59 15.60 4.14
CA LEU A 36 8.87 14.16 4.12
C LEU A 36 9.99 13.85 3.14
N THR A 37 10.84 12.89 3.49
CA THR A 37 11.92 12.41 2.61
C THR A 37 11.45 11.36 1.61
N GLY A 38 10.33 10.70 1.90
CA GLY A 38 9.71 9.72 1.04
C GLY A 38 8.26 9.46 1.44
N LEU A 39 7.50 8.91 0.50
CA LEU A 39 6.11 8.53 0.71
C LEU A 39 5.84 7.18 0.06
N ALA A 40 5.24 6.27 0.80
CA ALA A 40 4.72 5.02 0.25
C ALA A 40 3.21 5.09 0.05
N VAL A 41 2.75 4.66 -1.11
CA VAL A 41 1.34 4.37 -1.34
C VAL A 41 1.12 2.86 -1.27
N THR A 42 0.20 2.44 -0.42
CA THR A 42 -0.11 1.03 -0.11
C THR A 42 -1.61 0.79 -0.21
N ASP A 43 -2.17 1.01 -1.40
CA ASP A 43 -3.60 0.86 -1.64
C ASP A 43 -4.08 -0.59 -1.49
N HIS A 44 -5.37 -0.76 -1.19
CA HIS A 44 -5.99 -2.07 -1.03
C HIS A 44 -6.12 -2.80 -2.37
N ALA A 45 -5.64 -4.04 -2.39
CA ALA A 45 -5.88 -5.02 -3.44
C ALA A 45 -5.55 -4.55 -4.88
N GLY A 46 -4.69 -3.54 -5.05
CA GLY A 46 -4.35 -3.07 -6.39
C GLY A 46 -3.30 -1.97 -6.42
N LEU A 47 -2.85 -1.65 -7.63
CA LEU A 47 -1.84 -0.64 -7.93
C LEU A 47 -2.39 0.45 -8.88
N TYR A 48 -3.68 0.72 -8.82
CA TYR A 48 -4.38 1.58 -9.79
C TYR A 48 -3.86 3.02 -9.81
N GLY A 49 -3.47 3.55 -8.65
CA GLY A 49 -2.92 4.89 -8.49
C GLY A 49 -1.41 4.98 -8.65
N ALA A 50 -0.69 3.85 -8.76
CA ALA A 50 0.76 3.82 -8.65
C ALA A 50 1.49 4.65 -9.71
N VAL A 51 1.09 4.57 -10.98
CA VAL A 51 1.73 5.31 -12.06
C VAL A 51 1.58 6.81 -11.85
N ARG A 52 0.38 7.27 -11.52
CA ARG A 52 0.09 8.67 -11.25
C ARG A 52 0.89 9.18 -10.03
N PHE A 53 0.91 8.39 -8.97
CA PHE A 53 1.68 8.68 -7.76
C PHE A 53 3.19 8.83 -8.05
N VAL A 54 3.79 7.83 -8.73
CA VAL A 54 5.23 7.85 -9.04
C VAL A 54 5.58 9.04 -9.92
N SER A 55 4.76 9.33 -10.94
CA SER A 55 4.98 10.48 -11.83
C SER A 55 4.94 11.80 -11.06
N ALA A 56 3.96 11.98 -10.19
CA ALA A 56 3.85 13.19 -9.36
C ALA A 56 5.03 13.33 -8.40
N ALA A 57 5.42 12.25 -7.70
CA ALA A 57 6.52 12.26 -6.75
C ALA A 57 7.86 12.58 -7.43
N GLN A 58 8.13 11.97 -8.60
CA GLN A 58 9.34 12.24 -9.38
C GLN A 58 9.42 13.69 -9.86
N ALA A 59 8.30 14.27 -10.24
CA ALA A 59 8.25 15.66 -10.70
C ALA A 59 8.68 16.66 -9.62
N VAL A 60 8.53 16.35 -8.34
CA VAL A 60 8.88 17.21 -7.20
C VAL A 60 10.11 16.73 -6.44
N GLY A 61 10.74 15.65 -6.87
CA GLY A 61 11.93 15.08 -6.23
C GLY A 61 11.67 14.35 -4.91
N LEU A 62 10.41 13.97 -4.64
CA LEU A 62 10.05 13.12 -3.50
C LEU A 62 10.35 11.65 -3.84
N HIS A 63 10.92 10.90 -2.89
CA HIS A 63 11.20 9.47 -3.09
C HIS A 63 9.90 8.65 -3.02
N PRO A 64 9.43 8.06 -4.16
CA PRO A 64 8.21 7.25 -4.16
C PRO A 64 8.50 5.80 -3.79
N VAL A 65 7.66 5.23 -2.94
CA VAL A 65 7.64 3.81 -2.65
C VAL A 65 6.26 3.27 -3.01
N VAL A 66 6.21 2.17 -3.76
CA VAL A 66 4.96 1.54 -4.17
C VAL A 66 4.80 0.23 -3.44
N GLY A 67 3.71 0.09 -2.74
CA GLY A 67 3.31 -1.12 -2.04
C GLY A 67 1.85 -1.47 -2.32
N VAL A 68 1.41 -2.55 -1.73
CA VAL A 68 0.01 -2.99 -1.81
C VAL A 68 -0.39 -3.63 -0.50
N GLU A 69 -1.61 -3.40 -0.09
CA GLU A 69 -2.20 -4.05 1.05
C GLU A 69 -3.12 -5.17 0.59
N ILE A 70 -2.73 -6.42 0.88
CA ILE A 70 -3.47 -7.62 0.47
C ILE A 70 -4.13 -8.27 1.67
N GLU A 71 -5.36 -8.73 1.48
CA GLU A 71 -6.07 -9.52 2.45
C GLU A 71 -5.83 -11.00 2.16
N LEU A 72 -5.32 -11.72 3.16
CA LEU A 72 -5.14 -13.17 3.05
C LEU A 72 -6.45 -13.86 3.44
N LEU A 73 -7.00 -14.64 2.53
CA LEU A 73 -8.15 -15.49 2.80
C LEU A 73 -7.69 -16.79 3.45
N ASP A 74 -8.37 -17.20 4.52
CA ASP A 74 -8.16 -18.51 5.11
C ASP A 74 -8.58 -19.59 4.08
N PRO A 75 -7.69 -20.52 3.70
CA PRO A 75 -8.00 -21.57 2.72
C PRO A 75 -9.19 -22.45 3.15
N ALA A 76 -9.46 -22.58 4.45
CA ALA A 76 -10.61 -23.31 4.97
C ALA A 76 -11.95 -22.58 4.71
N VAL A 77 -11.92 -21.30 4.31
CA VAL A 77 -13.09 -20.47 3.99
C VAL A 77 -13.23 -20.22 2.49
N ALA A 78 -12.22 -20.56 1.71
CA ALA A 78 -12.22 -20.41 0.25
C ALA A 78 -13.03 -21.49 -0.43
N ASP A 79 -14.36 -21.39 -0.38
CA ASP A 79 -15.27 -22.12 -1.25
C ASP A 79 -15.34 -21.40 -2.61
N PRO A 80 -14.87 -22.00 -3.72
CA PRO A 80 -14.84 -21.36 -5.03
C PRO A 80 -16.23 -20.99 -5.57
N ASP A 81 -17.29 -21.61 -5.07
CA ASP A 81 -18.68 -21.35 -5.49
C ASP A 81 -19.40 -20.36 -4.55
N ARG A 82 -18.73 -19.92 -3.51
CA ARG A 82 -19.30 -18.99 -2.56
C ARG A 82 -18.98 -17.54 -2.96
N VAL A 83 -19.96 -16.85 -3.49
CA VAL A 83 -19.91 -15.37 -3.55
C VAL A 83 -20.00 -14.85 -2.11
N VAL A 84 -18.84 -14.65 -1.50
CA VAL A 84 -18.79 -14.03 -0.18
C VAL A 84 -18.87 -12.52 -0.38
N ILE A 85 -20.06 -11.97 -0.19
CA ILE A 85 -20.20 -10.59 0.22
C ILE A 85 -19.65 -10.56 1.65
N ALA A 86 -18.35 -10.33 1.79
CA ALA A 86 -17.69 -10.38 3.08
C ALA A 86 -18.30 -9.32 4.00
N PRO A 87 -18.92 -9.71 5.12
CA PRO A 87 -19.22 -8.73 6.15
C PRO A 87 -17.91 -8.16 6.64
N ARG A 88 -17.84 -6.85 6.81
CA ARG A 88 -16.67 -6.15 7.38
C ARG A 88 -16.23 -6.90 8.64
N ARG A 89 -15.14 -7.64 8.56
CA ARG A 89 -14.55 -8.28 9.74
C ARG A 89 -13.88 -7.22 10.60
N PRO A 90 -14.01 -7.30 11.92
CA PRO A 90 -13.19 -6.49 12.82
C PRO A 90 -11.72 -6.81 12.52
N ARG A 91 -10.90 -5.77 12.45
CA ARG A 91 -9.46 -5.83 12.17
C ARG A 91 -8.79 -6.94 12.98
N ARG A 92 -8.52 -8.10 12.37
CA ARG A 92 -7.62 -9.08 12.94
C ARG A 92 -6.17 -8.64 12.67
N ARG A 93 -5.35 -8.70 13.70
CA ARG A 93 -3.89 -8.55 13.59
C ARG A 93 -3.36 -9.57 12.60
N GLY A 94 -2.73 -9.12 11.52
CA GLY A 94 -2.11 -9.99 10.52
C GLY A 94 -2.29 -9.52 9.08
N ARG A 95 -2.16 -8.23 8.83
CA ARG A 95 -2.07 -7.65 7.49
C ARG A 95 -0.60 -7.63 7.08
N ALA A 96 -0.27 -8.22 5.96
CA ALA A 96 1.07 -8.10 5.37
C ALA A 96 1.04 -6.98 4.33
N THR A 97 1.89 -5.99 4.51
CA THR A 97 2.14 -4.95 3.51
C THR A 97 3.43 -5.31 2.78
N VAL A 98 3.35 -5.50 1.48
CA VAL A 98 4.54 -5.69 0.64
C VAL A 98 4.92 -4.35 0.05
N VAL A 99 6.11 -3.90 0.34
CA VAL A 99 6.66 -2.63 -0.14
C VAL A 99 7.80 -2.94 -1.10
N THR A 100 7.74 -2.39 -2.31
CA THR A 100 8.82 -2.50 -3.29
C THR A 100 9.42 -1.13 -3.57
N GLU A 101 10.73 -1.00 -3.47
CA GLU A 101 11.46 0.21 -3.88
C GLU A 101 11.70 0.22 -5.39
N GLY A 102 11.40 1.34 -6.01
CA GLY A 102 11.85 1.67 -7.36
C GLY A 102 11.32 0.80 -8.48
N GLY A 103 10.16 1.08 -8.99
CA GLY A 103 9.68 0.87 -10.37
C GLY A 103 9.88 -0.47 -11.06
N GLY A 104 10.42 -1.50 -10.39
CA GLY A 104 10.59 -2.83 -10.94
C GLY A 104 9.62 -3.79 -10.27
N LEU A 105 8.77 -4.45 -11.06
CA LEU A 105 7.99 -5.60 -10.61
C LEU A 105 8.97 -6.71 -10.23
N ALA A 106 9.24 -6.86 -8.94
CA ALA A 106 9.86 -8.08 -8.47
C ALA A 106 8.81 -9.21 -8.50
N PRO A 107 9.14 -10.41 -9.00
CA PRO A 107 8.22 -11.53 -8.96
C PRO A 107 7.88 -11.82 -7.49
N ALA A 108 6.58 -11.98 -7.20
CA ALA A 108 6.13 -12.41 -5.90
C ALA A 108 6.74 -13.79 -5.61
N THR A 109 7.74 -13.83 -4.76
CA THR A 109 8.23 -15.10 -4.24
C THR A 109 7.17 -15.60 -3.27
N ALA A 110 6.48 -16.66 -3.64
CA ALA A 110 5.55 -17.33 -2.76
C ALA A 110 6.30 -17.72 -1.47
N LEU A 111 5.91 -17.10 -0.36
CA LEU A 111 6.32 -17.57 0.95
C LEU A 111 5.69 -18.96 1.14
N GLY A 112 6.52 -19.98 1.12
CA GLY A 112 6.10 -21.33 1.43
C GLY A 112 5.49 -21.41 2.83
N PRO A 113 4.67 -22.44 3.10
CA PRO A 113 4.07 -22.60 4.41
C PRO A 113 5.14 -22.67 5.47
N SER A 114 5.10 -21.74 6.43
CA SER A 114 5.87 -21.86 7.64
C SER A 114 5.24 -23.01 8.45
N ASP A 115 5.87 -24.17 8.42
CA ASP A 115 5.54 -25.25 9.33
C ASP A 115 5.68 -24.76 10.77
N GLY A 116 4.60 -24.86 11.42
CA GLY A 116 4.19 -24.78 12.76
C GLY A 116 5.20 -24.70 13.92
N LEU A 117 4.77 -24.21 14.89
CA LEU A 117 4.75 -24.76 16.27
C LEU A 117 3.76 -23.94 17.05
#